data_ab0fc94e94c5d868acacd8999e4a5767
#
_entry.id   ab0fc94e94c5d868acacd8999e4a5767
#
_cell.length_a   1.000
_cell.length_b   1.000
_cell.length_c   1.000
_cell.angle_alpha   90.00
_cell.angle_beta   90.00
_cell.angle_gamma   90.00
#
_symmetry.space_group_name_H-M   'P 1'
#
loop_
_entity.id
_entity.type
_entity.pdbx_description
1 polymer ?
#
loop_
_entity_poly.entity_id
_entity_poly.type
_entity_poly.pdbx_seq_one_letter_code
_entity_poly.pdbx_strand_id
1 'polypeptide(L)'
;QMDEAAVFTIHGFCQRMLNLNAFESGMLFEQQLIEDESLLRYQACADFWRRHCYPLPREIALVVFETWKGPQALLRDINRYLQGEAPVIKAPPPDDETLASRHAQIVARIDTVKQQWRDAVGELDALIESSGIDRRKFNRSNQAKWIEKISAWAEEETNSYQLPESLEKFSQRFLEDRTKAGGETPRHPLFEAIEQLLAEPLSIRDLVITRALAEIRETVAREKRRRGELGFDD
;
A
#
# COMPACT_ATOMS: atom_id res chain seq x y z
N GLN A 1 22.10 56.66 29.98
CA GLN A 1 21.31 55.85 29.07
C GLN A 1 19.89 55.85 29.60
N MET A 2 19.05 56.71 29.01
CA MET A 2 17.61 56.65 29.21
C MET A 2 17.13 55.45 28.38
N ASP A 3 16.64 54.43 29.07
CA ASP A 3 15.89 53.37 28.43
C ASP A 3 14.75 54.00 27.62
N GLU A 4 14.58 53.59 26.36
CA GLU A 4 13.46 53.97 25.53
C GLU A 4 12.16 53.43 26.16
N ALA A 5 11.68 54.08 27.19
CA ALA A 5 10.32 53.86 27.66
C ALA A 5 9.38 54.42 26.61
N ALA A 6 8.76 53.51 25.87
CA ALA A 6 7.75 53.88 24.92
C ALA A 6 6.56 54.51 25.67
N VAL A 7 6.49 55.83 25.66
CA VAL A 7 5.40 56.61 26.28
C VAL A 7 4.21 56.54 25.32
N PHE A 8 3.23 55.75 25.65
CA PHE A 8 1.94 55.70 24.94
C PHE A 8 0.90 56.50 25.71
N THR A 9 0.01 57.15 24.97
CA THR A 9 -1.24 57.60 25.59
C THR A 9 -2.02 56.37 26.08
N ILE A 10 -2.85 56.54 27.11
CA ILE A 10 -3.71 55.43 27.63
C ILE A 10 -4.52 54.79 26.51
N HIS A 11 -5.01 55.60 25.59
CA HIS A 11 -5.74 55.07 24.42
C HIS A 11 -4.87 54.25 23.48
N GLY A 12 -3.64 54.71 23.18
CA GLY A 12 -2.69 53.93 22.36
C GLY A 12 -2.22 52.67 23.03
N PHE A 13 -2.05 52.64 24.36
CA PHE A 13 -1.73 51.48 25.14
C PHE A 13 -2.87 50.43 25.09
N CYS A 14 -4.11 50.88 25.31
CA CYS A 14 -5.29 49.98 25.19
C CYS A 14 -5.43 49.40 23.79
N GLN A 15 -5.23 50.22 22.76
CA GLN A 15 -5.28 49.75 21.37
C GLN A 15 -4.20 48.72 21.06
N ARG A 16 -2.97 48.94 21.56
CA ARG A 16 -1.88 47.99 21.41
C ARG A 16 -2.14 46.67 22.14
N MET A 17 -2.68 46.71 23.35
CA MET A 17 -3.06 45.52 24.13
C MET A 17 -4.19 44.75 23.45
N LEU A 18 -5.19 45.42 22.89
CA LEU A 18 -6.25 44.77 22.14
C LEU A 18 -5.72 44.10 20.87
N ASN A 19 -4.80 44.72 20.16
CA ASN A 19 -4.20 44.15 18.95
C ASN A 19 -3.34 42.95 19.28
N LEU A 20 -2.57 42.95 20.36
CA LEU A 20 -1.77 41.84 20.81
C LEU A 20 -2.67 40.66 21.23
N ASN A 21 -3.72 40.92 22.00
CA ASN A 21 -4.66 39.92 22.42
C ASN A 21 -5.44 39.34 21.23
N ALA A 22 -5.82 40.17 20.26
CA ALA A 22 -6.45 39.71 19.04
C ALA A 22 -5.52 38.81 18.20
N PHE A 23 -4.23 39.13 18.14
CA PHE A 23 -3.22 38.34 17.44
C PHE A 23 -3.01 36.97 18.11
N GLU A 24 -2.83 36.95 19.43
CA GLU A 24 -2.70 35.71 20.21
C GLU A 24 -3.97 34.87 20.10
N SER A 25 -5.15 35.44 20.21
CA SER A 25 -6.43 34.75 20.04
C SER A 25 -6.61 34.20 18.65
N GLY A 26 -6.16 34.93 17.61
CA GLY A 26 -6.17 34.45 16.23
C GLY A 26 -5.26 33.26 16.00
N MET A 27 -4.05 33.29 16.57
CA MET A 27 -3.11 32.15 16.50
C MET A 27 -3.66 30.92 17.22
N LEU A 28 -4.22 31.07 18.41
CA LEU A 28 -4.83 29.98 19.16
C LEU A 28 -6.03 29.39 18.43
N PHE A 29 -6.82 30.24 17.79
CA PHE A 29 -7.96 29.81 16.99
C PHE A 29 -7.52 28.99 15.76
N GLU A 30 -6.52 29.44 15.01
CA GLU A 30 -5.95 28.69 13.89
C GLU A 30 -5.38 27.33 14.34
N GLN A 31 -4.64 27.31 15.45
CA GLN A 31 -4.11 26.09 16.00
C GLN A 31 -5.22 25.11 16.39
N GLN A 32 -6.28 25.59 17.00
CA GLN A 32 -7.47 24.78 17.35
C GLN A 32 -8.14 24.21 16.11
N LEU A 33 -8.29 24.98 15.04
CA LEU A 33 -8.84 24.49 13.78
C LEU A 33 -8.00 23.38 13.17
N ILE A 34 -6.67 23.50 13.20
CA ILE A 34 -5.74 22.49 12.70
C ILE A 34 -5.87 21.18 13.50
N GLU A 35 -5.93 21.30 14.82
CA GLU A 35 -6.11 20.16 15.71
C GLU A 35 -7.46 19.47 15.50
N ASP A 36 -8.55 20.23 15.36
CA ASP A 36 -9.89 19.72 15.10
C ASP A 36 -9.97 19.00 13.76
N GLU A 37 -9.36 19.53 12.71
CA GLU A 37 -9.29 18.86 11.40
C GLU A 37 -8.48 17.57 11.45
N SER A 38 -7.36 17.58 12.16
CA SER A 38 -6.52 16.39 12.35
C SER A 38 -7.29 15.28 13.08
N LEU A 39 -8.00 15.63 14.14
CA LEU A 39 -8.84 14.71 14.89
C LEU A 39 -9.98 14.17 14.01
N LEU A 40 -10.60 15.01 13.22
CA LEU A 40 -11.68 14.64 12.32
C LEU A 40 -11.22 13.63 11.27
N ARG A 41 -10.05 13.83 10.66
CA ARG A 41 -9.46 12.86 9.74
C ARG A 41 -9.16 11.53 10.41
N TYR A 42 -8.63 11.57 11.62
CA TYR A 42 -8.38 10.36 12.40
C TYR A 42 -9.67 9.58 12.68
N GLN A 43 -10.71 10.24 13.16
CA GLN A 43 -12.00 9.63 13.43
C GLN A 43 -12.63 9.03 12.17
N ALA A 44 -12.58 9.75 11.05
CA ALA A 44 -13.08 9.25 9.77
C ALA A 44 -12.31 8.01 9.29
N CYS A 45 -10.99 7.98 9.47
CA CYS A 45 -10.15 6.83 9.14
C CYS A 45 -10.44 5.64 10.06
N ALA A 46 -10.63 5.87 11.36
CA ALA A 46 -11.00 4.82 12.31
C ALA A 46 -12.36 4.22 11.99
N ASP A 47 -13.33 5.03 11.59
CA ASP A 47 -14.65 4.57 11.15
C ASP A 47 -14.60 3.76 9.86
N PHE A 48 -13.80 4.20 8.89
CA PHE A 48 -13.52 3.43 7.67
C PHE A 48 -12.95 2.05 8.02
N TRP A 49 -11.94 2.01 8.88
CA TRP A 49 -11.30 0.78 9.32
C TRP A 49 -12.29 -0.17 9.99
N ARG A 50 -13.13 0.34 10.88
CA ARG A 50 -14.15 -0.44 11.58
C ARG A 50 -15.18 -1.02 10.64
N ARG A 51 -15.61 -0.26 9.62
CA ARG A 51 -16.62 -0.72 8.67
C ARG A 51 -16.09 -1.71 7.65
N HIS A 52 -14.85 -1.54 7.19
CA HIS A 52 -14.33 -2.28 6.05
C HIS A 52 -13.27 -3.32 6.40
N CYS A 53 -12.54 -3.15 7.49
CA CYS A 53 -11.45 -4.05 7.85
C CYS A 53 -11.81 -5.04 8.96
N TYR A 54 -12.56 -4.63 9.96
CA TYR A 54 -13.00 -5.54 11.02
C TYR A 54 -13.90 -6.69 10.55
N PRO A 55 -14.86 -6.49 9.63
CA PRO A 55 -15.72 -7.57 9.16
C PRO A 55 -15.06 -8.56 8.21
N LEU A 56 -13.81 -8.32 7.81
CA LEU A 56 -13.12 -9.17 6.85
C LEU A 56 -12.90 -10.59 7.38
N PRO A 57 -13.02 -11.62 6.53
CA PRO A 57 -12.57 -12.96 6.87
C PRO A 57 -11.12 -12.96 7.32
N ARG A 58 -10.75 -13.91 8.17
CA ARG A 58 -9.42 -13.97 8.78
C ARG A 58 -8.29 -13.92 7.75
N GLU A 59 -8.42 -14.64 6.65
CA GLU A 59 -7.41 -14.71 5.59
C GLU A 59 -7.12 -13.33 4.98
N ILE A 60 -8.17 -12.57 4.71
CA ILE A 60 -8.05 -11.22 4.13
C ILE A 60 -7.58 -10.22 5.20
N ALA A 61 -8.10 -10.34 6.42
CA ALA A 61 -7.68 -9.50 7.54
C ALA A 61 -6.19 -9.60 7.80
N LEU A 62 -5.61 -10.81 7.75
CA LEU A 62 -4.17 -11.02 7.91
C LEU A 62 -3.36 -10.28 6.86
N VAL A 63 -3.78 -10.28 5.61
CA VAL A 63 -3.12 -9.55 4.52
C VAL A 63 -3.20 -8.04 4.75
N VAL A 64 -4.35 -7.53 5.16
CA VAL A 64 -4.52 -6.10 5.51
C VAL A 64 -3.61 -5.73 6.67
N PHE A 65 -3.54 -6.54 7.73
CA PHE A 65 -2.69 -6.30 8.90
C PHE A 65 -1.20 -6.38 8.60
N GLU A 66 -0.77 -7.14 7.62
CA GLU A 66 0.62 -7.11 7.15
C GLU A 66 0.99 -5.74 6.57
N THR A 67 0.06 -5.10 5.87
CA THR A 67 0.28 -3.79 5.26
C THR A 67 0.11 -2.66 6.27
N TRP A 68 -0.97 -2.68 7.06
CA TRP A 68 -1.30 -1.70 8.09
C TRP A 68 -1.72 -2.38 9.38
N LYS A 69 -1.03 -2.08 10.47
CA LYS A 69 -1.32 -2.65 11.78
C LYS A 69 -2.62 -2.13 12.40
N GLY A 70 -3.17 -1.05 11.86
CA GLY A 70 -4.39 -0.42 12.34
C GLY A 70 -4.69 0.86 11.56
N PRO A 71 -5.77 1.59 11.92
CA PRO A 71 -6.19 2.79 11.21
C PRO A 71 -5.13 3.90 11.22
N GLN A 72 -4.32 4.00 12.26
CA GLN A 72 -3.26 5.00 12.34
C GLN A 72 -2.17 4.78 11.28
N ALA A 73 -1.82 3.54 10.98
CA ALA A 73 -0.85 3.20 9.95
C ALA A 73 -1.40 3.54 8.56
N LEU A 74 -2.67 3.24 8.30
CA LEU A 74 -3.34 3.63 7.06
C LEU A 74 -3.38 5.16 6.93
N LEU A 75 -3.77 5.86 7.98
CA LEU A 75 -3.85 7.33 7.98
C LEU A 75 -2.49 7.97 7.67
N ARG A 76 -1.40 7.46 8.22
CA ARG A 76 -0.04 7.97 7.90
C ARG A 76 0.26 7.92 6.41
N ASP A 77 -0.17 6.86 5.74
CA ASP A 77 0.08 6.71 4.31
C ASP A 77 -0.78 7.65 3.45
N ILE A 78 -2.01 7.93 3.86
CA ILE A 78 -2.96 8.68 3.04
C ILE A 78 -3.18 10.14 3.48
N ASN A 79 -2.70 10.52 4.66
CA ASN A 79 -3.03 11.82 5.27
C ASN A 79 -2.73 13.02 4.36
N ARG A 80 -1.63 12.99 3.63
CA ARG A 80 -1.27 14.06 2.68
C ARG A 80 -2.28 14.22 1.53
N TYR A 81 -2.98 13.15 1.18
CA TYR A 81 -3.99 13.15 0.11
C TYR A 81 -5.41 13.46 0.61
N LEU A 82 -5.58 13.60 1.92
CA LEU A 82 -6.84 14.01 2.52
C LEU A 82 -6.98 15.54 2.62
N GLN A 83 -5.91 16.28 2.33
CA GLN A 83 -5.84 17.73 2.39
C GLN A 83 -5.78 18.31 0.98
N GLY A 84 -6.33 19.50 0.78
CA GLY A 84 -6.33 20.17 -0.51
C GLY A 84 -7.17 19.47 -1.57
N GLU A 85 -6.75 19.58 -2.82
CA GLU A 85 -7.45 18.97 -3.95
C GLU A 85 -7.34 17.44 -3.91
N ALA A 86 -8.39 16.77 -4.41
CA ALA A 86 -8.40 15.33 -4.51
C ALA A 86 -7.31 14.84 -5.48
N PRO A 87 -6.51 13.83 -5.09
CA PRO A 87 -5.50 13.29 -5.99
C PRO A 87 -6.13 12.60 -7.20
N VAL A 88 -5.47 12.72 -8.34
CA VAL A 88 -5.85 11.98 -9.54
C VAL A 88 -5.21 10.60 -9.47
N ILE A 89 -6.04 9.57 -9.48
CA ILE A 89 -5.59 8.17 -9.49
C ILE A 89 -5.48 7.73 -10.94
N LYS A 90 -4.25 7.39 -11.38
CA LYS A 90 -3.98 7.08 -12.80
C LYS A 90 -4.67 5.82 -13.30
N ALA A 91 -4.80 4.82 -12.44
CA ALA A 91 -5.42 3.53 -12.77
C ALA A 91 -6.30 3.10 -11.60
N PRO A 92 -7.50 3.70 -11.45
CA PRO A 92 -8.38 3.33 -10.35
C PRO A 92 -8.86 1.89 -10.53
N PRO A 93 -9.00 1.12 -9.43
CA PRO A 93 -9.63 -0.19 -9.50
C PRO A 93 -11.11 -0.06 -9.94
N PRO A 94 -11.69 -1.08 -10.58
CA PRO A 94 -13.11 -1.07 -10.93
C PRO A 94 -13.99 -0.82 -9.70
N ASP A 95 -15.07 -0.06 -9.89
CA ASP A 95 -15.96 0.35 -8.78
C ASP A 95 -16.63 -0.84 -8.08
N ASP A 96 -16.86 -1.93 -8.80
CA ASP A 96 -17.47 -3.16 -8.32
C ASP A 96 -16.47 -4.15 -7.70
N GLU A 97 -15.17 -3.88 -7.78
CA GLU A 97 -14.16 -4.74 -7.19
C GLU A 97 -14.20 -4.66 -5.66
N THR A 98 -14.23 -5.81 -4.99
CA THR A 98 -14.20 -5.93 -3.54
C THR A 98 -12.86 -6.47 -3.05
N LEU A 99 -12.56 -6.30 -1.77
CA LEU A 99 -11.38 -6.92 -1.16
C LEU A 99 -11.44 -8.45 -1.28
N ALA A 100 -12.62 -9.03 -1.11
CA ALA A 100 -12.82 -10.48 -1.26
C ALA A 100 -12.53 -10.94 -2.69
N SER A 101 -13.01 -10.23 -3.71
CA SER A 101 -12.77 -10.59 -5.10
C SER A 101 -11.30 -10.40 -5.51
N ARG A 102 -10.65 -9.32 -5.07
CA ARG A 102 -9.23 -9.09 -5.31
C ARG A 102 -8.38 -10.17 -4.66
N HIS A 103 -8.65 -10.50 -3.41
CA HIS A 103 -7.97 -11.56 -2.68
C HIS A 103 -8.11 -12.91 -3.39
N ALA A 104 -9.33 -13.28 -3.77
CA ALA A 104 -9.58 -14.53 -4.49
C ALA A 104 -8.80 -14.60 -5.81
N GLN A 105 -8.73 -13.52 -6.57
CA GLN A 105 -7.95 -13.44 -7.82
C GLN A 105 -6.45 -13.63 -7.56
N ILE A 106 -5.92 -12.97 -6.55
CA ILE A 106 -4.49 -13.08 -6.20
C ILE A 106 -4.15 -14.50 -5.75
N VAL A 107 -4.95 -15.08 -4.86
CA VAL A 107 -4.75 -16.46 -4.40
C VAL A 107 -4.84 -17.44 -5.57
N ALA A 108 -5.81 -17.28 -6.46
CA ALA A 108 -5.95 -18.13 -7.64
C ALA A 108 -4.73 -18.05 -8.57
N ARG A 109 -4.18 -16.87 -8.77
CA ARG A 109 -2.95 -16.67 -9.58
C ARG A 109 -1.75 -17.39 -8.95
N ILE A 110 -1.57 -17.26 -7.65
CA ILE A 110 -0.51 -17.94 -6.92
C ILE A 110 -0.70 -19.46 -6.97
N ASP A 111 -1.89 -19.94 -6.70
CA ASP A 111 -2.22 -21.38 -6.69
C ASP A 111 -2.02 -22.01 -8.07
N THR A 112 -2.34 -21.31 -9.13
CA THR A 112 -2.11 -21.78 -10.49
C THR A 112 -0.63 -22.02 -10.76
N VAL A 113 0.24 -21.08 -10.37
CA VAL A 113 1.70 -21.24 -10.52
C VAL A 113 2.24 -22.36 -9.61
N LYS A 114 1.75 -22.45 -8.39
CA LYS A 114 2.10 -23.58 -7.48
C LYS A 114 1.76 -24.93 -8.12
N GLN A 115 0.57 -25.06 -8.70
CA GLN A 115 0.16 -26.30 -9.36
C GLN A 115 1.02 -26.60 -10.58
N GLN A 116 1.29 -25.62 -11.42
CA GLN A 116 2.17 -25.79 -12.59
C GLN A 116 3.59 -26.20 -12.17
N TRP A 117 4.08 -25.63 -11.08
CA TRP A 117 5.37 -26.03 -10.50
C TRP A 117 5.37 -27.50 -10.07
N ARG A 118 4.38 -27.93 -9.30
CA ARG A 118 4.26 -29.32 -8.86
C ARG A 118 4.22 -30.30 -10.03
N ASP A 119 3.51 -29.92 -11.11
CA ASP A 119 3.37 -30.77 -12.29
C ASP A 119 4.67 -30.84 -13.11
N ALA A 120 5.48 -29.80 -13.13
CA ALA A 120 6.63 -29.68 -14.02
C ALA A 120 7.99 -29.88 -13.33
N VAL A 121 8.07 -29.81 -12.01
CA VAL A 121 9.36 -29.78 -11.29
C VAL A 121 10.25 -30.98 -11.58
N GLY A 122 9.68 -32.16 -11.80
CA GLY A 122 10.42 -33.37 -12.14
C GLY A 122 11.15 -33.32 -13.49
N GLU A 123 10.73 -32.42 -14.40
CA GLU A 123 11.31 -32.25 -15.71
C GLU A 123 12.37 -31.18 -15.78
N LEU A 124 12.44 -30.28 -14.77
CA LEU A 124 13.23 -29.05 -14.84
C LEU A 124 14.74 -29.29 -14.92
N ASP A 125 15.26 -30.23 -14.14
CA ASP A 125 16.71 -30.54 -14.15
C ASP A 125 17.18 -31.00 -15.52
N ALA A 126 16.45 -31.94 -16.13
CA ALA A 126 16.78 -32.42 -17.48
C ALA A 126 16.63 -31.34 -18.54
N LEU A 127 15.58 -30.53 -18.45
CA LEU A 127 15.32 -29.44 -19.38
C LEU A 127 16.43 -28.38 -19.35
N ILE A 128 16.85 -27.96 -18.17
CA ILE A 128 17.89 -26.97 -18.00
C ILE A 128 19.27 -27.55 -18.37
N GLU A 129 19.54 -28.80 -18.02
CA GLU A 129 20.81 -29.47 -18.36
C GLU A 129 21.00 -29.63 -19.86
N SER A 130 19.95 -29.90 -20.62
CA SER A 130 19.99 -30.03 -22.08
C SER A 130 20.00 -28.68 -22.82
N SER A 131 19.86 -27.57 -22.12
CA SER A 131 19.83 -26.23 -22.69
C SER A 131 21.22 -25.59 -22.80
N GLY A 132 21.26 -24.39 -23.39
CA GLY A 132 22.46 -23.58 -23.46
C GLY A 132 22.72 -22.71 -22.24
N ILE A 133 22.17 -23.06 -21.06
CA ILE A 133 22.35 -22.27 -19.84
C ILE A 133 23.82 -22.14 -19.45
N ASP A 134 24.25 -20.95 -19.03
CA ASP A 134 25.63 -20.71 -18.57
C ASP A 134 25.77 -21.12 -17.11
N ARG A 135 26.41 -22.23 -16.87
CA ARG A 135 26.61 -22.80 -15.52
C ARG A 135 27.50 -21.97 -14.61
N ARG A 136 28.21 -20.98 -15.12
CA ARG A 136 28.94 -19.99 -14.29
C ARG A 136 27.97 -18.98 -13.65
N LYS A 137 26.87 -18.68 -14.34
CA LYS A 137 25.83 -17.75 -13.88
C LYS A 137 24.65 -18.45 -13.20
N PHE A 138 24.45 -19.72 -13.52
CA PHE A 138 23.34 -20.54 -13.05
C PHE A 138 23.88 -21.93 -12.66
N ASN A 139 24.56 -21.98 -11.52
CA ASN A 139 25.22 -23.22 -11.10
C ASN A 139 24.26 -24.26 -10.54
N ARG A 140 24.66 -25.54 -10.64
CA ARG A 140 23.82 -26.67 -10.25
C ARG A 140 23.47 -26.68 -8.75
N SER A 141 24.39 -26.28 -7.91
CA SER A 141 24.16 -26.23 -6.46
C SER A 141 23.08 -25.21 -6.08
N ASN A 142 23.13 -24.02 -6.69
CA ASN A 142 22.10 -23.00 -6.50
C ASN A 142 20.76 -23.44 -7.10
N GLN A 143 20.78 -24.03 -8.28
CA GLN A 143 19.57 -24.58 -8.90
C GLN A 143 18.84 -25.55 -7.96
N ALA A 144 19.58 -26.49 -7.38
CA ALA A 144 19.00 -27.45 -6.44
C ALA A 144 18.38 -26.79 -5.20
N LYS A 145 19.06 -25.77 -4.64
CA LYS A 145 18.54 -25.00 -3.49
C LYS A 145 17.30 -24.20 -3.84
N TRP A 146 17.29 -23.58 -5.02
CA TRP A 146 16.11 -22.80 -5.48
C TRP A 146 14.90 -23.72 -5.72
N ILE A 147 15.11 -24.86 -6.36
CA ILE A 147 14.06 -25.85 -6.59
C ILE A 147 13.49 -26.35 -5.26
N GLU A 148 14.33 -26.64 -4.28
CA GLU A 148 13.89 -27.07 -2.95
C GLU A 148 13.02 -26.03 -2.27
N LYS A 149 13.45 -24.76 -2.26
CA LYS A 149 12.68 -23.67 -1.65
C LYS A 149 11.35 -23.42 -2.35
N ILE A 150 11.34 -23.41 -3.67
CA ILE A 150 10.11 -23.20 -4.44
C ILE A 150 9.17 -24.38 -4.28
N SER A 151 9.70 -25.60 -4.27
CA SER A 151 8.88 -26.81 -4.07
C SER A 151 8.22 -26.83 -2.69
N ALA A 152 8.94 -26.42 -1.65
CA ALA A 152 8.35 -26.27 -0.31
C ALA A 152 7.21 -25.25 -0.31
N TRP A 153 7.42 -24.10 -0.91
CA TRP A 153 6.38 -23.07 -1.06
C TRP A 153 5.17 -23.58 -1.87
N ALA A 154 5.40 -24.32 -2.94
CA ALA A 154 4.34 -24.85 -3.79
C ALA A 154 3.47 -25.91 -3.09
N GLU A 155 4.00 -26.59 -2.08
CA GLU A 155 3.24 -27.55 -1.26
C GLU A 155 2.47 -26.90 -0.11
N GLU A 156 2.83 -25.67 0.27
CA GLU A 156 2.15 -24.95 1.34
C GLU A 156 0.81 -24.36 0.87
N GLU A 157 -0.15 -24.28 1.78
CA GLU A 157 -1.37 -23.51 1.56
C GLU A 157 -1.04 -22.03 1.38
N THR A 158 -1.73 -21.34 0.49
CA THR A 158 -1.50 -19.93 0.19
C THR A 158 -2.15 -19.06 1.27
N ASN A 159 -1.36 -18.62 2.25
CA ASN A 159 -1.80 -17.78 3.38
C ASN A 159 -1.33 -16.33 3.29
N SER A 160 -0.46 -16.00 2.34
CA SER A 160 0.06 -14.67 2.10
C SER A 160 0.35 -14.46 0.62
N TYR A 161 0.66 -13.23 0.24
CA TYR A 161 1.04 -12.88 -1.14
C TYR A 161 2.56 -12.91 -1.35
N GLN A 162 3.32 -13.32 -0.34
CA GLN A 162 4.77 -13.40 -0.44
C GLN A 162 5.19 -14.57 -1.32
N LEU A 163 6.09 -14.29 -2.25
CA LEU A 163 6.69 -15.27 -3.13
C LEU A 163 8.13 -15.53 -2.71
N PRO A 164 8.65 -16.77 -2.86
CA PRO A 164 10.07 -17.01 -2.63
C PRO A 164 10.92 -16.18 -3.58
N GLU A 165 11.99 -15.57 -3.08
CA GLU A 165 12.92 -14.79 -3.92
C GLU A 165 13.52 -15.63 -5.04
N SER A 166 13.71 -16.92 -4.80
CA SER A 166 14.24 -17.86 -5.78
C SER A 166 13.31 -18.11 -6.97
N LEU A 167 12.00 -17.76 -6.87
CA LEU A 167 11.05 -17.96 -7.95
C LEU A 167 11.46 -17.19 -9.23
N GLU A 168 12.00 -15.98 -9.09
CA GLU A 168 12.49 -15.17 -10.21
C GLU A 168 13.53 -15.90 -11.05
N LYS A 169 14.33 -16.79 -10.45
CA LYS A 169 15.38 -17.57 -11.12
C LYS A 169 14.85 -18.49 -12.21
N PHE A 170 13.56 -18.78 -12.17
CA PHE A 170 12.86 -19.63 -13.15
C PHE A 170 11.88 -18.85 -14.03
N SER A 171 11.94 -17.53 -14.02
CA SER A 171 11.23 -16.74 -15.03
C SER A 171 11.89 -16.91 -16.40
N GLN A 172 11.08 -16.87 -17.47
CA GLN A 172 11.62 -17.05 -18.83
C GLN A 172 12.69 -16.01 -19.14
N ARG A 173 12.48 -14.76 -18.74
CA ARG A 173 13.42 -13.66 -18.94
C ARG A 173 14.74 -13.86 -18.20
N PHE A 174 14.70 -14.31 -16.96
CA PHE A 174 15.90 -14.59 -16.18
C PHE A 174 16.72 -15.71 -16.81
N LEU A 175 16.08 -16.77 -17.28
CA LEU A 175 16.75 -17.89 -17.95
C LEU A 175 17.36 -17.47 -19.29
N GLU A 176 16.69 -16.61 -20.05
CA GLU A 176 17.26 -16.01 -21.27
C GLU A 176 18.55 -15.24 -20.97
N ASP A 177 18.54 -14.40 -19.95
CA ASP A 177 19.70 -13.60 -19.53
C ASP A 177 20.89 -14.48 -19.05
N ARG A 178 20.61 -15.70 -18.63
CA ARG A 178 21.63 -16.67 -18.15
C ARG A 178 21.99 -17.72 -19.18
N THR A 179 21.49 -17.63 -20.39
CA THR A 179 21.85 -18.50 -21.50
C THR A 179 23.12 -17.98 -22.20
N LYS A 180 23.99 -18.87 -22.61
CA LYS A 180 25.21 -18.51 -23.40
C LYS A 180 24.82 -17.89 -24.73
N ALA A 181 25.61 -16.97 -25.22
CA ALA A 181 25.44 -16.42 -26.56
C ALA A 181 25.41 -17.56 -27.60
N GLY A 182 24.39 -17.59 -28.43
CA GLY A 182 24.17 -18.65 -29.42
C GLY A 182 23.69 -19.97 -28.85
N GLY A 183 23.51 -20.07 -27.54
CA GLY A 183 22.93 -21.25 -26.89
C GLY A 183 21.40 -21.25 -26.93
N GLU A 184 20.83 -22.40 -26.79
CA GLU A 184 19.39 -22.56 -26.76
C GLU A 184 18.85 -22.30 -25.33
N THR A 185 17.95 -21.33 -25.19
CA THR A 185 17.32 -20.98 -23.91
C THR A 185 16.38 -22.08 -23.48
N PRO A 186 16.41 -22.51 -22.20
CA PRO A 186 15.41 -23.43 -21.70
C PRO A 186 14.04 -22.76 -21.75
N ARG A 187 13.05 -23.44 -22.33
CA ARG A 187 11.68 -22.94 -22.49
C ARG A 187 10.68 -23.95 -21.92
N HIS A 188 9.76 -23.41 -21.15
CA HIS A 188 8.65 -24.16 -20.59
C HIS A 188 7.49 -23.20 -20.27
N PRO A 189 6.23 -23.62 -20.42
CA PRO A 189 5.08 -22.80 -20.05
C PRO A 189 5.12 -22.32 -18.59
N LEU A 190 5.70 -23.09 -17.69
CA LEU A 190 5.91 -22.71 -16.29
C LEU A 190 6.77 -21.44 -16.18
N PHE A 191 7.82 -21.29 -16.96
CA PHE A 191 8.72 -20.13 -16.91
C PHE A 191 8.03 -18.84 -17.33
N GLU A 192 7.17 -18.93 -18.32
CA GLU A 192 6.32 -17.80 -18.74
C GLU A 192 5.25 -17.48 -17.70
N ALA A 193 4.65 -18.49 -17.09
CA ALA A 193 3.68 -18.31 -16.01
C ALA A 193 4.29 -17.63 -14.77
N ILE A 194 5.51 -18.00 -14.39
CA ILE A 194 6.27 -17.37 -13.33
C ILE A 194 6.55 -15.90 -13.68
N GLU A 195 6.99 -15.63 -14.89
CA GLU A 195 7.24 -14.26 -15.35
C GLU A 195 5.99 -13.38 -15.28
N GLN A 196 4.85 -13.88 -15.72
CA GLN A 196 3.57 -13.18 -15.64
C GLN A 196 3.13 -12.93 -14.19
N LEU A 197 3.32 -13.90 -13.30
CA LEU A 197 3.02 -13.74 -11.87
C LEU A 197 3.85 -12.62 -11.25
N LEU A 198 5.12 -12.52 -11.62
CA LEU A 198 6.04 -11.49 -11.10
C LEU A 198 5.84 -10.12 -11.74
N ALA A 199 5.24 -10.05 -12.93
CA ALA A 199 5.07 -8.81 -13.68
C ALA A 199 4.00 -7.88 -13.08
N GLU A 200 2.99 -8.42 -12.43
CA GLU A 200 1.88 -7.65 -11.85
C GLU A 200 1.94 -7.69 -10.32
N PRO A 201 1.74 -6.55 -9.64
CA PRO A 201 1.74 -6.51 -8.18
C PRO A 201 0.68 -7.44 -7.59
N LEU A 202 1.07 -8.21 -6.57
CA LEU A 202 0.18 -9.00 -5.74
C LEU A 202 -0.15 -8.19 -4.48
N SER A 203 -1.13 -7.31 -4.58
CA SER A 203 -1.43 -6.37 -3.51
C SER A 203 -2.90 -5.97 -3.50
N ILE A 204 -3.43 -5.74 -2.30
CA ILE A 204 -4.72 -5.09 -2.08
C ILE A 204 -4.57 -3.61 -1.74
N ARG A 205 -3.34 -3.12 -1.69
CA ARG A 205 -3.01 -1.78 -1.18
C ARG A 205 -3.69 -0.66 -1.97
N ASP A 206 -3.62 -0.70 -3.29
CA ASP A 206 -4.26 0.28 -4.17
C ASP A 206 -5.78 0.33 -4.00
N LEU A 207 -6.42 -0.81 -3.85
CA LEU A 207 -7.86 -0.92 -3.63
C LEU A 207 -8.28 -0.30 -2.30
N VAL A 208 -7.59 -0.63 -1.22
CA VAL A 208 -7.88 -0.07 0.11
C VAL A 208 -7.63 1.44 0.13
N ILE A 209 -6.50 1.91 -0.39
CA ILE A 209 -6.16 3.33 -0.43
C ILE A 209 -7.18 4.12 -1.24
N THR A 210 -7.55 3.65 -2.42
CA THR A 210 -8.53 4.32 -3.28
C THR A 210 -9.87 4.48 -2.60
N ARG A 211 -10.36 3.40 -1.98
CA ARG A 211 -11.65 3.42 -1.25
C ARG A 211 -11.59 4.28 0.00
N ALA A 212 -10.49 4.19 0.76
CA ALA A 212 -10.27 5.00 1.95
C ALA A 212 -10.23 6.50 1.61
N LEU A 213 -9.50 6.89 0.59
CA LEU A 213 -9.42 8.29 0.16
C LEU A 213 -10.79 8.84 -0.22
N ALA A 214 -11.55 8.13 -1.03
CA ALA A 214 -12.88 8.56 -1.46
C ALA A 214 -13.83 8.71 -0.27
N GLU A 215 -13.93 7.70 0.57
CA GLU A 215 -14.88 7.68 1.69
C GLU A 215 -14.49 8.63 2.82
N ILE A 216 -13.22 8.70 3.18
CA ILE A 216 -12.74 9.57 4.26
C ILE A 216 -12.86 11.03 3.86
N ARG A 217 -12.49 11.39 2.62
CA ARG A 217 -12.67 12.76 2.13
C ARG A 217 -14.14 13.20 2.17
N GLU A 218 -15.04 12.33 1.75
CA GLU A 218 -16.49 12.61 1.81
C GLU A 218 -16.99 12.75 3.24
N THR A 219 -16.57 11.86 4.13
CA THR A 219 -16.93 11.90 5.56
C THR A 219 -16.44 13.18 6.22
N VAL A 220 -15.21 13.58 6.00
CA VAL A 220 -14.63 14.81 6.53
C VAL A 220 -15.36 16.05 6.00
N ALA A 221 -15.63 16.10 4.70
CA ALA A 221 -16.36 17.22 4.08
C ALA A 221 -17.79 17.35 4.64
N ARG A 222 -18.47 16.25 4.81
CA ARG A 222 -19.83 16.21 5.39
C ARG A 222 -19.85 16.68 6.85
N GLU A 223 -18.90 16.21 7.64
CA GLU A 223 -18.78 16.59 9.05
C GLU A 223 -18.42 18.07 9.23
N LYS A 224 -17.54 18.60 8.38
CA LYS A 224 -17.26 20.05 8.36
C LYS A 224 -18.48 20.87 8.03
N ARG A 225 -19.28 20.48 7.05
CA ARG A 225 -20.54 21.18 6.71
C ARG A 225 -21.52 21.14 7.87
N ARG A 226 -21.69 19.98 8.51
CA ARG A 226 -22.57 19.82 9.68
C ARG A 226 -22.15 20.73 10.82
N ARG A 227 -20.87 20.83 11.12
CA ARG A 227 -20.34 21.73 12.18
C ARG A 227 -20.48 23.20 11.81
N GLY A 228 -20.30 23.55 10.54
CA GLY A 228 -20.54 24.91 10.03
C GLY A 228 -22.02 25.32 10.13
N GLU A 229 -22.95 24.44 9.82
CA GLU A 229 -24.37 24.69 9.96
C GLU A 229 -24.78 24.91 11.42
N LEU A 230 -24.25 24.10 12.36
CA LEU A 230 -24.48 24.29 13.80
C LEU A 230 -23.89 25.57 14.36
N GLY A 231 -22.80 26.08 13.77
CA GLY A 231 -22.16 27.32 14.21
C GLY A 231 -22.87 28.61 13.74
N PHE A 232 -23.89 28.50 12.89
CA PHE A 232 -24.73 29.63 12.45
C PHE A 232 -26.04 29.75 13.20
N ASP A 233 -26.43 28.75 13.99
CA ASP A 233 -27.70 28.72 14.76
C ASP A 233 -27.51 29.11 16.24
N ASP A 234 -26.32 29.50 16.69
CA ASP A 234 -26.01 30.09 17.99
C ASP A 234 -25.92 31.67 17.87
#